data_44c02684c2121009b84fd6b8ccac7755
#
_entry.id   44c02684c2121009b84fd6b8ccac7755
#
_cell.length_a   1.000
_cell.length_b   1.000
_cell.length_c   1.000
_cell.angle_alpha   90.00
_cell.angle_beta   90.00
_cell.angle_gamma   90.00
#
_symmetry.space_group_name_H-M   'P 1'
#
loop_
_entity.id
_entity.type
_entity.pdbx_description
1 polymer ?
#
loop_
_entity_poly.entity_id
_entity_poly.type
_entity_poly.pdbx_seq_one_letter_code
_entity_poly.pdbx_strand_id
1 'polypeptide(L)'
;MAVDYDSKAYLEKVDAWWRASTYLSGGMIFLKSNPLFSVTNTPIKADDVKVKPIGHWGTISGQTFLYAHANRLINKYDLNMFYIGGPGHGGQVMVTNSYLDGTYTEDYPEITQDLEGMSRLYKRFSFPGGIGSHMTAQTPGSLHEGGELGYSLSHATGAVLDNPDQIAFTVVGDGENETGPAMTAWNSIKFLNPKNDGAVLPILDVNGFKISNPTITSRMSDEELGKFFEGLGWSPRFLENDDIHDFMTYHEKAAKLFDQAIADIKQIQKDARENGKYEDGEIAPWPVIIARLPKGWGGPTHNAKGEPIEDSFRAHQVPLDLKQGDLSQLQEFEDWMNSYKPAELFNADGSLKDEVADFAPK
;
A
#
# COMPACT_ATOMS: atom_id res chain seq x y z
N MET A 1 -22.02 -10.33 19.06
CA MET A 1 -22.25 -8.89 18.78
C MET A 1 -21.75 -8.62 17.37
N ALA A 2 -22.41 -7.77 16.59
CA ALA A 2 -21.89 -7.39 15.28
C ALA A 2 -20.56 -6.63 15.47
N VAL A 3 -19.61 -6.82 14.55
CA VAL A 3 -18.32 -6.13 14.58
C VAL A 3 -18.55 -4.66 14.23
N ASP A 4 -18.03 -3.76 15.06
CA ASP A 4 -17.99 -2.32 14.76
C ASP A 4 -16.67 -1.97 14.08
N TYR A 5 -16.68 -1.94 12.75
CA TYR A 5 -15.53 -1.68 11.89
C TYR A 5 -15.02 -0.24 11.94
N ASP A 6 -15.73 0.67 12.61
CA ASP A 6 -15.38 2.08 12.77
C ASP A 6 -14.91 2.38 14.20
N SER A 7 -15.00 1.40 15.09
CA SER A 7 -14.53 1.56 16.46
C SER A 7 -13.01 1.76 16.51
N LYS A 8 -12.55 2.50 17.51
CA LYS A 8 -11.11 2.66 17.78
C LYS A 8 -10.40 1.31 17.87
N ALA A 9 -11.01 0.34 18.57
CA ALA A 9 -10.44 -1.00 18.72
C ALA A 9 -10.28 -1.75 17.39
N TYR A 10 -11.16 -1.52 16.41
CA TYR A 10 -10.99 -2.10 15.08
C TYR A 10 -9.92 -1.36 14.28
N LEU A 11 -9.87 -0.04 14.38
CA LEU A 11 -8.83 0.76 13.71
C LEU A 11 -7.43 0.47 14.28
N GLU A 12 -7.31 0.11 15.55
CA GLU A 12 -6.07 -0.42 16.14
C GLU A 12 -5.64 -1.75 15.49
N LYS A 13 -6.57 -2.60 15.01
CA LYS A 13 -6.23 -3.79 14.20
C LYS A 13 -5.76 -3.41 12.79
N VAL A 14 -6.36 -2.41 12.17
CA VAL A 14 -5.91 -1.86 10.87
C VAL A 14 -4.46 -1.34 11.00
N ASP A 15 -4.18 -0.57 12.06
CA ASP A 15 -2.84 -0.08 12.38
C ASP A 15 -1.85 -1.23 12.63
N ALA A 16 -2.24 -2.24 13.39
CA ALA A 16 -1.38 -3.40 13.66
C ALA A 16 -1.02 -4.16 12.38
N TRP A 17 -1.97 -4.34 11.45
CA TRP A 17 -1.70 -4.94 10.14
C TRP A 17 -0.75 -4.09 9.31
N TRP A 18 -0.99 -2.78 9.25
CA TRP A 18 -0.11 -1.83 8.57
C TRP A 18 1.30 -1.88 9.14
N ARG A 19 1.47 -1.84 10.48
CA ARG A 19 2.77 -1.95 11.14
C ARG A 19 3.46 -3.29 10.84
N ALA A 20 2.72 -4.40 10.84
CA ALA A 20 3.27 -5.72 10.54
C ALA A 20 3.79 -5.80 9.09
N SER A 21 2.97 -5.38 8.12
CA SER A 21 3.36 -5.34 6.70
C SER A 21 4.56 -4.40 6.46
N THR A 22 4.56 -3.24 7.10
CA THR A 22 5.62 -2.23 6.97
C THR A 22 6.92 -2.69 7.63
N TYR A 23 6.85 -3.32 8.80
CA TYR A 23 7.99 -3.95 9.48
C TYR A 23 8.66 -5.01 8.60
N LEU A 24 7.88 -5.97 8.08
CA LEU A 24 8.40 -7.00 7.19
C LEU A 24 9.03 -6.39 5.94
N SER A 25 8.39 -5.37 5.36
CA SER A 25 8.87 -4.69 4.16
C SER A 25 10.21 -3.97 4.37
N GLY A 26 10.36 -3.26 5.47
CA GLY A 26 11.62 -2.61 5.85
C GLY A 26 12.71 -3.64 6.14
N GLY A 27 12.38 -4.65 6.95
CA GLY A 27 13.32 -5.70 7.33
C GLY A 27 13.87 -6.48 6.13
N MET A 28 13.02 -6.85 5.17
CA MET A 28 13.46 -7.63 4.00
C MET A 28 14.36 -6.87 3.02
N ILE A 29 14.42 -5.53 3.10
CA ILE A 29 15.41 -4.76 2.33
C ILE A 29 16.82 -5.11 2.81
N PHE A 30 17.03 -5.15 4.11
CA PHE A 30 18.35 -5.19 4.74
C PHE A 30 18.75 -6.58 5.24
N LEU A 31 17.82 -7.36 5.78
CA LEU A 31 18.11 -8.62 6.45
C LEU A 31 17.86 -9.83 5.53
N LYS A 32 18.63 -10.89 5.73
CA LYS A 32 18.46 -12.23 5.15
C LYS A 32 18.21 -13.32 6.19
N SER A 33 18.33 -12.97 7.48
CA SER A 33 18.06 -13.83 8.65
C SER A 33 17.77 -12.96 9.88
N ASN A 34 17.38 -13.59 11.01
CA ASN A 34 17.06 -12.92 12.26
C ASN A 34 15.99 -11.81 12.13
N PRO A 35 14.84 -12.08 11.49
CA PRO A 35 13.84 -11.06 11.16
C PRO A 35 13.18 -10.42 12.38
N LEU A 36 13.09 -11.12 13.52
CA LEU A 36 12.47 -10.65 14.76
C LEU A 36 13.49 -10.46 15.89
N PHE A 37 14.64 -9.86 15.56
CA PHE A 37 15.78 -9.69 16.46
C PHE A 37 15.41 -9.11 17.85
N SER A 38 14.50 -8.14 17.89
CA SER A 38 14.07 -7.51 19.14
C SER A 38 13.03 -8.35 19.92
N VAL A 39 12.17 -9.10 19.22
CA VAL A 39 11.18 -9.98 19.86
C VAL A 39 11.86 -11.20 20.50
N THR A 40 12.86 -11.77 19.80
CA THR A 40 13.63 -12.91 20.27
C THR A 40 14.81 -12.52 21.17
N ASN A 41 15.05 -11.23 21.33
CA ASN A 41 16.23 -10.68 22.03
C ASN A 41 17.56 -11.24 21.50
N THR A 42 17.65 -11.40 20.17
CA THR A 42 18.84 -11.92 19.48
C THR A 42 19.49 -10.80 18.69
N PRO A 43 20.69 -10.31 19.07
CA PRO A 43 21.35 -9.21 18.36
C PRO A 43 21.62 -9.51 16.89
N ILE A 44 21.46 -8.52 16.03
CA ILE A 44 21.79 -8.61 14.60
C ILE A 44 23.31 -8.72 14.43
N LYS A 45 23.74 -9.68 13.62
CA LYS A 45 25.14 -9.89 13.25
C LYS A 45 25.36 -9.48 11.80
N ALA A 46 26.62 -9.26 11.42
CA ALA A 46 26.98 -8.92 10.06
C ALA A 46 26.46 -9.94 9.02
N ASP A 47 26.44 -11.23 9.40
CA ASP A 47 25.92 -12.29 8.52
C ASP A 47 24.40 -12.30 8.38
N ASP A 48 23.66 -11.61 9.23
CA ASP A 48 22.21 -11.45 9.09
C ASP A 48 21.87 -10.40 8.03
N VAL A 49 22.79 -9.47 7.76
CA VAL A 49 22.59 -8.35 6.84
C VAL A 49 22.96 -8.74 5.40
N LYS A 50 22.20 -8.25 4.43
CA LYS A 50 22.48 -8.46 3.00
C LYS A 50 23.77 -7.74 2.57
N VAL A 51 24.51 -8.36 1.67
CA VAL A 51 25.70 -7.74 1.05
C VAL A 51 25.32 -6.49 0.25
N LYS A 52 24.19 -6.56 -0.45
CA LYS A 52 23.65 -5.47 -1.27
C LYS A 52 22.14 -5.35 -1.01
N PRO A 53 21.71 -4.51 -0.07
CA PRO A 53 20.30 -4.18 0.11
C PRO A 53 19.70 -3.61 -1.17
N ILE A 54 18.50 -4.05 -1.52
CA ILE A 54 17.74 -3.58 -2.69
C ILE A 54 16.27 -3.52 -2.32
N GLY A 55 15.63 -2.40 -2.63
CA GLY A 55 14.21 -2.16 -2.42
C GLY A 55 13.87 -0.70 -2.67
N HIS A 56 12.59 -0.37 -2.61
CA HIS A 56 12.07 0.98 -2.83
C HIS A 56 11.18 1.38 -1.65
N TRP A 57 11.83 1.86 -0.59
CA TRP A 57 11.13 2.18 0.67
C TRP A 57 10.06 3.27 0.50
N GLY A 58 10.34 4.28 -0.33
CA GLY A 58 9.59 5.53 -0.38
C GLY A 58 8.07 5.41 -0.62
N THR A 59 7.61 4.36 -1.26
CA THR A 59 6.18 4.13 -1.54
C THR A 59 5.55 3.05 -0.65
N ILE A 60 6.35 2.34 0.15
CA ILE A 60 5.90 1.12 0.84
C ILE A 60 4.87 1.45 1.92
N SER A 61 5.20 2.35 2.85
CA SER A 61 4.33 2.62 4.00
C SER A 61 2.98 3.19 3.60
N GLY A 62 2.95 4.10 2.62
CA GLY A 62 1.69 4.62 2.05
C GLY A 62 0.87 3.52 1.39
N GLN A 63 1.48 2.70 0.53
CA GLN A 63 0.75 1.61 -0.12
C GLN A 63 0.28 0.52 0.86
N THR A 64 1.08 0.13 1.86
CA THR A 64 0.63 -0.83 2.89
C THR A 64 -0.49 -0.27 3.76
N PHE A 65 -0.48 1.04 4.03
CA PHE A 65 -1.58 1.73 4.70
C PHE A 65 -2.87 1.64 3.88
N LEU A 66 -2.80 1.93 2.59
CA LEU A 66 -3.94 1.83 1.69
C LEU A 66 -4.44 0.39 1.56
N TYR A 67 -3.52 -0.59 1.50
CA TYR A 67 -3.86 -2.02 1.47
C TYR A 67 -4.61 -2.46 2.74
N ALA A 68 -4.15 -2.04 3.92
CA ALA A 68 -4.84 -2.33 5.18
C ALA A 68 -6.27 -1.77 5.19
N HIS A 69 -6.49 -0.58 4.63
CA HIS A 69 -7.83 -0.02 4.48
C HIS A 69 -8.68 -0.75 3.42
N ALA A 70 -8.08 -1.26 2.34
CA ALA A 70 -8.78 -2.12 1.39
C ALA A 70 -9.29 -3.39 2.08
N ASN A 71 -8.45 -4.06 2.90
CA ASN A 71 -8.86 -5.20 3.73
C ASN A 71 -10.02 -4.85 4.68
N ARG A 72 -9.95 -3.67 5.33
CA ARG A 72 -11.05 -3.20 6.19
C ARG A 72 -12.36 -3.05 5.41
N LEU A 73 -12.31 -2.50 4.20
CA LEU A 73 -13.50 -2.34 3.36
C LEU A 73 -14.08 -3.69 2.94
N ILE A 74 -13.23 -4.64 2.55
CA ILE A 74 -13.65 -6.01 2.24
C ILE A 74 -14.36 -6.61 3.44
N ASN A 75 -13.76 -6.57 4.63
CA ASN A 75 -14.32 -7.11 5.86
C ASN A 75 -15.65 -6.44 6.26
N LYS A 76 -15.75 -5.11 6.08
CA LYS A 76 -16.95 -4.35 6.48
C LYS A 76 -18.14 -4.55 5.57
N TYR A 77 -17.89 -4.64 4.27
CA TYR A 77 -18.93 -4.58 3.25
C TYR A 77 -19.07 -5.86 2.42
N ASP A 78 -18.26 -6.87 2.70
CA ASP A 78 -18.21 -8.14 1.94
C ASP A 78 -17.99 -7.87 0.44
N LEU A 79 -16.93 -7.13 0.12
CA LEU A 79 -16.68 -6.65 -1.24
C LEU A 79 -15.88 -7.65 -2.06
N ASN A 80 -16.26 -7.81 -3.32
CA ASN A 80 -15.41 -8.39 -4.34
C ASN A 80 -14.46 -7.30 -4.87
N MET A 81 -13.20 -7.32 -4.43
CA MET A 81 -12.26 -6.22 -4.66
C MET A 81 -10.92 -6.69 -5.18
N PHE A 82 -10.39 -6.01 -6.21
CA PHE A 82 -8.98 -6.07 -6.57
C PHE A 82 -8.22 -4.91 -5.94
N TYR A 83 -7.02 -5.18 -5.42
CA TYR A 83 -6.04 -4.15 -5.11
C TYR A 83 -5.05 -4.04 -6.29
N ILE A 84 -4.88 -2.83 -6.82
CA ILE A 84 -3.97 -2.56 -7.93
C ILE A 84 -2.96 -1.51 -7.49
N GLY A 85 -1.69 -1.91 -7.44
CA GLY A 85 -0.58 -1.04 -7.04
C GLY A 85 0.12 -0.43 -8.25
N GLY A 86 -0.20 0.81 -8.61
CA GLY A 86 0.44 1.55 -9.69
C GLY A 86 1.93 1.83 -9.45
N PRO A 87 2.37 2.26 -8.23
CA PRO A 87 3.79 2.35 -7.92
C PRO A 87 4.43 0.96 -7.77
N GLY A 88 4.50 0.22 -8.87
CA GLY A 88 4.89 -1.19 -8.93
C GLY A 88 6.31 -1.50 -8.47
N HIS A 89 7.18 -0.48 -8.31
CA HIS A 89 8.48 -0.61 -7.68
C HIS A 89 8.39 -0.95 -6.17
N GLY A 90 7.23 -0.78 -5.54
CA GLY A 90 6.93 -1.20 -4.18
C GLY A 90 6.53 -2.67 -4.05
N GLY A 91 7.25 -3.63 -4.65
CA GLY A 91 6.89 -5.03 -4.68
C GLY A 91 6.69 -5.68 -3.30
N GLN A 92 7.37 -5.14 -2.26
CA GLN A 92 7.19 -5.60 -0.88
C GLN A 92 5.73 -5.54 -0.42
N VAL A 93 4.95 -4.57 -0.88
CA VAL A 93 3.54 -4.43 -0.50
C VAL A 93 2.78 -5.72 -0.79
N MET A 94 2.92 -6.28 -1.99
CA MET A 94 2.26 -7.53 -2.36
C MET A 94 2.85 -8.73 -1.60
N VAL A 95 4.18 -8.81 -1.52
CA VAL A 95 4.88 -9.91 -0.84
C VAL A 95 4.50 -9.99 0.64
N THR A 96 4.51 -8.88 1.36
CA THR A 96 4.23 -8.89 2.80
C THR A 96 2.76 -9.12 3.11
N ASN A 97 1.85 -8.53 2.35
CA ASN A 97 0.43 -8.75 2.58
C ASN A 97 0.00 -10.18 2.25
N SER A 98 0.48 -10.77 1.14
CA SER A 98 0.21 -12.18 0.83
C SER A 98 0.90 -13.15 1.80
N TYR A 99 2.02 -12.76 2.41
CA TYR A 99 2.64 -13.55 3.48
C TYR A 99 1.81 -13.48 4.78
N LEU A 100 1.34 -12.29 5.16
CA LEU A 100 0.56 -12.09 6.38
C LEU A 100 -0.80 -12.80 6.34
N ASP A 101 -1.47 -12.84 5.19
CA ASP A 101 -2.76 -13.52 5.03
C ASP A 101 -2.64 -15.04 4.80
N GLY A 102 -1.40 -15.55 4.61
CA GLY A 102 -1.11 -16.97 4.41
C GLY A 102 -1.05 -17.42 2.95
N THR A 103 -1.54 -16.61 2.00
CA THR A 103 -1.53 -16.93 0.55
C THR A 103 -0.13 -17.28 0.04
N TYR A 104 0.90 -16.56 0.53
CA TYR A 104 2.28 -16.81 0.12
C TYR A 104 2.75 -18.24 0.46
N THR A 105 2.34 -18.75 1.62
CA THR A 105 2.70 -20.09 2.10
C THR A 105 1.97 -21.19 1.34
N GLU A 106 0.79 -20.90 0.76
CA GLU A 106 0.07 -21.88 -0.07
C GLU A 106 0.86 -22.27 -1.32
N ASP A 107 1.48 -21.30 -2.01
CA ASP A 107 2.28 -21.53 -3.20
C ASP A 107 3.73 -21.91 -2.90
N TYR A 108 4.27 -21.43 -1.77
CA TYR A 108 5.63 -21.67 -1.31
C TYR A 108 5.61 -22.26 0.11
N PRO A 109 5.31 -23.58 0.27
CA PRO A 109 5.13 -24.20 1.59
C PRO A 109 6.36 -24.15 2.49
N GLU A 110 7.55 -23.94 1.93
CA GLU A 110 8.79 -23.74 2.70
C GLU A 110 8.89 -22.34 3.33
N ILE A 111 8.04 -21.39 2.92
CA ILE A 111 7.96 -20.04 3.49
C ILE A 111 6.81 -20.03 4.50
N THR A 112 7.04 -20.66 5.63
CA THR A 112 6.05 -20.77 6.72
C THR A 112 5.89 -19.46 7.50
N GLN A 113 4.75 -19.30 8.18
CA GLN A 113 4.51 -18.12 9.04
C GLN A 113 5.13 -18.34 10.44
N ASP A 114 6.46 -18.50 10.46
CA ASP A 114 7.32 -18.65 11.64
C ASP A 114 8.69 -18.01 11.40
N LEU A 115 9.60 -18.05 12.37
CA LEU A 115 10.93 -17.45 12.29
C LEU A 115 11.75 -17.98 11.12
N GLU A 116 11.64 -19.28 10.83
CA GLU A 116 12.41 -19.91 9.74
C GLU A 116 11.86 -19.49 8.37
N GLY A 117 10.53 -19.56 8.20
CA GLY A 117 9.87 -19.13 6.97
C GLY A 117 10.04 -17.63 6.72
N MET A 118 9.94 -16.80 7.75
CA MET A 118 10.19 -15.36 7.66
C MET A 118 11.65 -15.06 7.25
N SER A 119 12.62 -15.82 7.78
CA SER A 119 14.02 -15.70 7.36
C SER A 119 14.21 -16.10 5.91
N ARG A 120 13.52 -17.16 5.44
CA ARG A 120 13.53 -17.58 4.04
C ARG A 120 12.89 -16.50 3.14
N LEU A 121 11.77 -15.91 3.55
CA LEU A 121 11.13 -14.79 2.85
C LEU A 121 12.10 -13.61 2.67
N TYR A 122 12.74 -13.19 3.74
CA TYR A 122 13.73 -12.10 3.73
C TYR A 122 14.91 -12.40 2.79
N LYS A 123 15.45 -13.62 2.88
CA LYS A 123 16.56 -14.06 2.01
C LYS A 123 16.14 -14.09 0.54
N ARG A 124 14.91 -14.50 0.25
CA ARG A 124 14.39 -14.63 -1.12
C ARG A 124 14.15 -13.28 -1.80
N PHE A 125 13.79 -12.24 -1.05
CA PHE A 125 13.48 -10.93 -1.62
C PHE A 125 14.72 -10.25 -2.21
N SER A 126 14.62 -9.82 -3.48
CA SER A 126 15.71 -9.17 -4.25
C SER A 126 17.03 -9.95 -4.25
N PHE A 127 16.95 -11.26 -4.33
CA PHE A 127 18.11 -12.15 -4.36
C PHE A 127 18.05 -13.06 -5.60
N PRO A 128 19.21 -13.42 -6.20
CA PRO A 128 19.22 -14.32 -7.36
C PRO A 128 18.49 -15.64 -7.08
N GLY A 129 17.55 -15.99 -7.97
CA GLY A 129 16.68 -17.15 -7.80
C GLY A 129 15.52 -16.97 -6.83
N GLY A 130 15.38 -15.79 -6.25
CA GLY A 130 14.24 -15.39 -5.43
C GLY A 130 13.23 -14.54 -6.18
N ILE A 131 12.52 -13.68 -5.46
CA ILE A 131 11.53 -12.76 -6.02
C ILE A 131 12.16 -11.37 -6.26
N GLY A 132 11.75 -10.69 -7.32
CA GLY A 132 12.20 -9.33 -7.64
C GLY A 132 11.70 -8.28 -6.67
N SER A 133 12.31 -7.08 -6.71
CA SER A 133 11.93 -5.95 -5.86
C SER A 133 10.66 -5.22 -6.33
N HIS A 134 10.20 -5.46 -7.53
CA HIS A 134 8.99 -4.89 -8.10
C HIS A 134 7.82 -5.86 -7.95
N MET A 135 6.60 -5.36 -8.06
CA MET A 135 5.43 -6.21 -8.14
C MET A 135 5.55 -7.16 -9.32
N THR A 136 5.25 -8.43 -9.09
CA THR A 136 5.42 -9.50 -10.08
C THR A 136 4.39 -10.59 -9.88
N ALA A 137 3.97 -11.23 -10.96
CA ALA A 137 3.08 -12.40 -10.93
C ALA A 137 3.69 -13.64 -10.21
N GLN A 138 4.97 -13.61 -9.85
CA GLN A 138 5.59 -14.62 -8.99
C GLN A 138 5.18 -14.49 -7.52
N THR A 139 4.64 -13.35 -7.11
CA THR A 139 4.02 -13.19 -5.80
C THR A 139 2.65 -13.85 -5.82
N PRO A 140 2.35 -14.80 -4.92
CA PRO A 140 1.05 -15.47 -4.86
C PRO A 140 -0.11 -14.48 -4.83
N GLY A 141 -1.14 -14.75 -5.62
CA GLY A 141 -2.30 -13.88 -5.78
C GLY A 141 -2.09 -12.64 -6.67
N SER A 142 -0.86 -12.35 -7.09
CA SER A 142 -0.56 -11.25 -7.99
C SER A 142 -0.72 -11.66 -9.46
N LEU A 143 -1.34 -10.80 -10.27
CA LEU A 143 -1.70 -11.13 -11.66
C LEU A 143 -0.78 -10.48 -12.70
N HIS A 144 -0.04 -9.42 -12.33
CA HIS A 144 0.65 -8.58 -13.30
C HIS A 144 2.00 -8.05 -12.78
N GLU A 145 2.86 -7.67 -13.73
CA GLU A 145 4.13 -7.02 -13.48
C GLU A 145 3.93 -5.53 -13.18
N GLY A 146 4.65 -5.00 -12.18
CA GLY A 146 4.58 -3.60 -11.77
C GLY A 146 5.76 -2.74 -12.25
N GLY A 147 6.52 -3.19 -13.25
CA GLY A 147 7.72 -2.51 -13.72
C GLY A 147 7.46 -1.24 -14.53
N GLU A 148 6.39 -1.21 -15.30
CA GLU A 148 6.01 -0.09 -16.15
C GLU A 148 4.95 0.77 -15.46
N LEU A 149 5.21 2.09 -15.37
CA LEU A 149 4.29 3.06 -14.78
C LEU A 149 3.29 3.57 -15.82
N GLY A 150 2.07 3.85 -15.36
CA GLY A 150 1.04 4.53 -16.15
C GLY A 150 -0.14 3.67 -16.56
N TYR A 151 -0.14 2.38 -16.26
CA TYR A 151 -1.17 1.45 -16.75
C TYR A 151 -2.18 1.02 -15.70
N SER A 152 -1.99 1.37 -14.41
CA SER A 152 -2.83 0.92 -13.29
C SER A 152 -4.32 1.24 -13.51
N LEU A 153 -4.66 2.46 -13.93
CA LEU A 153 -6.06 2.84 -14.20
C LEU A 153 -6.66 2.10 -15.40
N SER A 154 -5.88 1.86 -16.45
CA SER A 154 -6.35 1.09 -17.61
C SER A 154 -6.62 -0.36 -17.24
N HIS A 155 -5.73 -0.98 -16.43
CA HIS A 155 -5.93 -2.32 -15.91
C HIS A 155 -7.17 -2.39 -15.01
N ALA A 156 -7.31 -1.41 -14.10
CA ALA A 156 -8.48 -1.30 -13.22
C ALA A 156 -9.79 -1.22 -14.00
N THR A 157 -9.82 -0.34 -15.01
CA THR A 157 -11.00 -0.18 -15.86
C THR A 157 -11.33 -1.47 -16.60
N GLY A 158 -10.30 -2.11 -17.21
CA GLY A 158 -10.50 -3.39 -17.90
C GLY A 158 -10.98 -4.51 -16.98
N ALA A 159 -10.51 -4.55 -15.72
CA ALA A 159 -10.92 -5.57 -14.75
C ALA A 159 -12.39 -5.47 -14.32
N VAL A 160 -12.97 -4.29 -14.37
CA VAL A 160 -14.36 -4.06 -13.91
C VAL A 160 -15.39 -4.01 -15.03
N LEU A 161 -14.97 -3.99 -16.31
CA LEU A 161 -15.91 -4.08 -17.45
C LEU A 161 -16.66 -5.41 -17.40
N ASP A 162 -17.99 -5.34 -17.59
CA ASP A 162 -18.91 -6.49 -17.53
C ASP A 162 -18.91 -7.27 -16.20
N ASN A 163 -18.32 -6.67 -15.13
CA ASN A 163 -18.28 -7.25 -13.79
C ASN A 163 -18.95 -6.33 -12.76
N PRO A 164 -20.28 -6.29 -12.72
CA PRO A 164 -21.05 -5.26 -11.99
C PRO A 164 -20.79 -5.22 -10.48
N ASP A 165 -20.33 -6.32 -9.87
CA ASP A 165 -20.09 -6.41 -8.44
C ASP A 165 -18.60 -6.23 -8.07
N GLN A 166 -17.73 -6.03 -9.08
CA GLN A 166 -16.29 -5.87 -8.89
C GLN A 166 -15.95 -4.42 -8.55
N ILE A 167 -15.07 -4.22 -7.58
CA ILE A 167 -14.44 -2.93 -7.29
C ILE A 167 -12.93 -3.07 -7.47
N ALA A 168 -12.32 -2.19 -8.27
CA ALA A 168 -10.88 -2.06 -8.38
C ALA A 168 -10.41 -0.90 -7.51
N PHE A 169 -9.80 -1.21 -6.36
CA PHE A 169 -9.12 -0.27 -5.47
C PHE A 169 -7.72 -0.03 -6.06
N THR A 170 -7.52 1.13 -6.66
CA THR A 170 -6.36 1.37 -7.53
C THR A 170 -5.51 2.50 -7.00
N VAL A 171 -4.30 2.19 -6.57
CA VAL A 171 -3.32 3.20 -6.17
C VAL A 171 -2.57 3.68 -7.41
N VAL A 172 -2.65 4.98 -7.68
CA VAL A 172 -1.90 5.66 -8.74
C VAL A 172 -0.83 6.51 -8.08
N GLY A 173 0.44 6.23 -8.36
CA GLY A 173 1.53 7.07 -7.86
C GLY A 173 1.55 8.45 -8.51
N ASP A 174 1.95 9.47 -7.77
CA ASP A 174 2.03 10.84 -8.29
C ASP A 174 3.05 10.98 -9.43
N GLY A 175 4.17 10.26 -9.36
CA GLY A 175 5.13 10.17 -10.47
C GLY A 175 4.60 9.36 -11.65
N GLU A 176 3.83 8.29 -11.40
CA GLU A 176 3.11 7.53 -12.41
C GLU A 176 2.07 8.41 -13.14
N ASN A 177 1.37 9.25 -12.37
CA ASN A 177 0.36 10.16 -12.90
C ASN A 177 0.89 11.11 -13.97
N GLU A 178 2.19 11.40 -13.99
CA GLU A 178 2.82 12.26 -15.01
C GLU A 178 3.06 11.56 -16.35
N THR A 179 2.87 10.25 -16.43
CA THR A 179 3.04 9.49 -17.66
C THR A 179 1.88 9.72 -18.64
N GLY A 180 2.16 9.67 -19.94
CA GLY A 180 1.13 9.81 -20.97
C GLY A 180 -0.02 8.81 -20.82
N PRO A 181 0.25 7.50 -20.60
CA PRO A 181 -0.80 6.51 -20.39
C PRO A 181 -1.70 6.83 -19.17
N ALA A 182 -1.13 7.17 -18.01
CA ALA A 182 -1.93 7.50 -16.82
C ALA A 182 -2.79 8.74 -17.02
N MET A 183 -2.20 9.81 -17.58
CA MET A 183 -2.94 11.06 -17.86
C MET A 183 -4.10 10.83 -18.82
N THR A 184 -3.95 9.94 -19.79
CA THR A 184 -5.03 9.58 -20.71
C THR A 184 -6.07 8.69 -20.02
N ALA A 185 -5.62 7.75 -19.17
CA ALA A 185 -6.47 6.78 -18.51
C ALA A 185 -7.48 7.40 -17.51
N TRP A 186 -7.25 8.60 -16.99
CA TRP A 186 -8.26 9.33 -16.22
C TRP A 186 -9.56 9.57 -16.97
N ASN A 187 -9.52 9.56 -18.32
CA ASN A 187 -10.71 9.63 -19.15
C ASN A 187 -11.50 8.31 -19.22
N SER A 188 -10.99 7.22 -18.66
CA SER A 188 -11.65 5.90 -18.67
C SER A 188 -13.00 5.91 -17.97
N ILE A 189 -13.21 6.83 -17.02
CA ILE A 189 -14.51 7.10 -16.38
C ILE A 189 -15.67 7.23 -17.39
N LYS A 190 -15.37 7.70 -18.60
CA LYS A 190 -16.35 7.91 -19.68
C LYS A 190 -16.78 6.61 -20.37
N PHE A 191 -16.09 5.51 -20.09
CA PHE A 191 -16.40 4.19 -20.65
C PHE A 191 -17.10 3.27 -19.63
N LEU A 192 -17.08 3.62 -18.34
CA LEU A 192 -17.73 2.84 -17.29
C LEU A 192 -19.24 3.10 -17.28
N ASN A 193 -20.00 2.03 -17.48
CA ASN A 193 -21.44 2.07 -17.36
C ASN A 193 -21.86 1.52 -15.98
N PRO A 194 -22.33 2.35 -15.05
CA PRO A 194 -22.64 1.91 -13.69
C PRO A 194 -23.78 0.87 -13.60
N LYS A 195 -24.49 0.66 -14.69
CA LYS A 195 -25.55 -0.35 -14.78
C LYS A 195 -24.96 -1.76 -14.95
N ASN A 196 -23.96 -1.92 -15.80
CA ASN A 196 -23.45 -3.21 -16.25
C ASN A 196 -22.02 -3.50 -15.79
N ASP A 197 -21.26 -2.46 -15.47
CA ASP A 197 -19.86 -2.55 -15.06
C ASP A 197 -19.73 -2.45 -13.53
N GLY A 198 -18.57 -2.86 -13.04
CA GLY A 198 -18.14 -2.60 -11.68
C GLY A 198 -17.70 -1.15 -11.47
N ALA A 199 -16.88 -0.91 -10.48
CA ALA A 199 -16.40 0.42 -10.16
C ALA A 199 -14.88 0.44 -10.01
N VAL A 200 -14.25 1.54 -10.43
CA VAL A 200 -12.87 1.86 -10.10
C VAL A 200 -12.89 2.90 -8.99
N LEU A 201 -12.19 2.61 -7.88
CA LEU A 201 -11.89 3.58 -6.83
C LEU A 201 -10.41 3.93 -6.92
N PRO A 202 -10.05 4.99 -7.66
CA PRO A 202 -8.66 5.41 -7.76
C PRO A 202 -8.24 6.23 -6.54
N ILE A 203 -7.02 5.97 -6.08
CA ILE A 203 -6.35 6.72 -5.04
C ILE A 203 -5.06 7.29 -5.64
N LEU A 204 -5.01 8.60 -5.85
CA LEU A 204 -3.78 9.28 -6.21
C LEU A 204 -2.92 9.43 -4.95
N ASP A 205 -1.86 8.64 -4.85
CA ASP A 205 -0.88 8.70 -3.77
C ASP A 205 0.11 9.84 -4.04
N VAL A 206 -0.16 11.02 -3.47
CA VAL A 206 0.68 12.21 -3.58
C VAL A 206 1.74 12.16 -2.50
N ASN A 207 2.79 11.37 -2.74
CA ASN A 207 3.92 11.26 -1.81
C ASN A 207 4.97 12.37 -1.97
N GLY A 208 4.84 13.20 -2.99
CA GLY A 208 5.63 14.41 -3.18
C GLY A 208 6.77 14.29 -4.19
N PHE A 209 7.36 13.12 -4.39
CA PHE A 209 8.61 13.00 -5.13
C PHE A 209 8.66 11.80 -6.09
N LYS A 210 9.26 12.02 -7.24
CA LYS A 210 9.80 10.98 -8.14
C LYS A 210 11.13 10.44 -7.57
N ILE A 211 12.00 9.93 -8.43
CA ILE A 211 13.33 9.41 -8.03
C ILE A 211 14.18 10.49 -7.36
N SER A 212 14.18 11.72 -7.92
CA SER A 212 15.05 12.81 -7.46
C SER A 212 14.38 14.19 -7.46
N ASN A 213 13.17 14.31 -8.00
CA ASN A 213 12.49 15.59 -8.16
C ASN A 213 11.08 15.55 -7.59
N PRO A 214 10.52 16.68 -7.14
CA PRO A 214 9.11 16.82 -6.82
C PRO A 214 8.23 16.46 -8.02
N THR A 215 7.03 15.96 -7.73
CA THR A 215 6.02 15.70 -8.75
C THR A 215 5.22 16.97 -9.10
N ILE A 216 4.54 16.97 -10.23
CA ILE A 216 3.67 18.09 -10.64
C ILE A 216 2.52 18.22 -9.64
N THR A 217 1.88 17.10 -9.29
CA THR A 217 0.73 17.08 -8.38
C THR A 217 1.06 17.51 -6.96
N SER A 218 2.29 17.26 -6.49
CA SER A 218 2.73 17.76 -5.17
C SER A 218 2.88 19.28 -5.09
N ARG A 219 2.99 19.95 -6.24
CA ARG A 219 3.08 21.40 -6.36
C ARG A 219 1.74 22.10 -6.55
N MET A 220 0.67 21.32 -6.72
CA MET A 220 -0.68 21.83 -6.86
C MET A 220 -1.33 21.94 -5.47
N SER A 221 -2.08 23.02 -5.27
CA SER A 221 -2.98 23.14 -4.13
C SER A 221 -4.16 22.16 -4.27
N ASP A 222 -4.85 21.89 -3.16
CA ASP A 222 -6.04 21.04 -3.18
C ASP A 222 -7.15 21.62 -4.05
N GLU A 223 -7.27 22.95 -4.09
CA GLU A 223 -8.20 23.64 -4.98
C GLU A 223 -7.88 23.38 -6.46
N GLU A 224 -6.59 23.41 -6.85
CA GLU A 224 -6.15 23.12 -8.23
C GLU A 224 -6.35 21.65 -8.59
N LEU A 225 -5.97 20.73 -7.69
CA LEU A 225 -6.21 19.29 -7.88
C LEU A 225 -7.70 18.97 -7.95
N GLY A 226 -8.52 19.57 -7.09
CA GLY A 226 -9.97 19.43 -7.11
C GLY A 226 -10.54 19.82 -8.47
N LYS A 227 -10.24 21.00 -8.97
CA LYS A 227 -10.69 21.49 -10.29
C LYS A 227 -10.19 20.62 -11.43
N PHE A 228 -8.97 20.10 -11.34
CA PHE A 228 -8.41 19.20 -12.34
C PHE A 228 -9.25 17.92 -12.47
N PHE A 229 -9.53 17.25 -11.36
CA PHE A 229 -10.31 16.01 -11.38
C PHE A 229 -11.79 16.22 -11.67
N GLU A 230 -12.39 17.30 -11.15
CA GLU A 230 -13.76 17.70 -11.51
C GLU A 230 -13.91 17.95 -13.01
N GLY A 231 -12.92 18.61 -13.64
CA GLY A 231 -12.90 18.84 -15.08
C GLY A 231 -12.84 17.57 -15.92
N LEU A 232 -12.31 16.47 -15.36
CA LEU A 232 -12.32 15.15 -15.96
C LEU A 232 -13.62 14.36 -15.71
N GLY A 233 -14.46 14.82 -14.77
CA GLY A 233 -15.73 14.21 -14.40
C GLY A 233 -15.69 13.39 -13.09
N TRP A 234 -14.57 13.39 -12.38
CA TRP A 234 -14.42 12.72 -11.08
C TRP A 234 -14.95 13.59 -9.93
N SER A 235 -15.29 12.94 -8.81
CA SER A 235 -15.63 13.59 -7.53
C SER A 235 -14.46 13.49 -6.56
N PRO A 236 -13.56 14.50 -6.50
CA PRO A 236 -12.34 14.42 -5.69
C PRO A 236 -12.61 14.55 -4.20
N ARG A 237 -11.88 13.78 -3.42
CA ARG A 237 -11.86 13.80 -1.96
C ARG A 237 -10.42 13.77 -1.48
N PHE A 238 -10.10 14.47 -0.39
CA PHE A 238 -8.74 14.63 0.11
C PHE A 238 -8.54 13.88 1.42
N LEU A 239 -7.47 13.11 1.49
CA LEU A 239 -6.96 12.45 2.69
C LEU A 239 -5.62 13.08 3.06
N GLU A 240 -5.63 13.82 4.16
CA GLU A 240 -4.43 14.48 4.70
C GLU A 240 -4.52 14.62 6.22
N ASN A 241 -3.39 14.85 6.86
CA ASN A 241 -3.32 15.16 8.29
C ASN A 241 -2.19 16.16 8.55
N ASP A 242 -2.45 17.14 9.41
CA ASP A 242 -1.46 18.18 9.76
C ASP A 242 -0.26 17.58 10.50
N ASP A 243 -0.50 16.56 11.35
CA ASP A 243 0.55 15.78 11.99
C ASP A 243 0.72 14.45 11.26
N ILE A 244 1.77 14.34 10.45
CA ILE A 244 2.08 13.14 9.67
C ILE A 244 2.42 11.93 10.53
N HIS A 245 2.76 12.12 11.80
CA HIS A 245 3.08 11.04 12.75
C HIS A 245 1.91 10.65 13.66
N ASP A 246 0.78 11.33 13.57
CA ASP A 246 -0.45 10.88 14.21
C ASP A 246 -1.16 9.84 13.31
N PHE A 247 -0.60 8.63 13.31
CA PHE A 247 -1.07 7.52 12.48
C PHE A 247 -2.52 7.14 12.78
N MET A 248 -2.95 7.21 14.05
CA MET A 248 -4.32 6.85 14.40
C MET A 248 -5.32 7.84 13.82
N THR A 249 -5.05 9.13 13.86
CA THR A 249 -5.89 10.14 13.20
C THR A 249 -5.93 9.93 11.67
N TYR A 250 -4.82 9.51 11.05
CA TYR A 250 -4.84 9.12 9.63
C TYR A 250 -5.77 7.93 9.40
N HIS A 251 -5.71 6.88 10.23
CA HIS A 251 -6.60 5.73 10.11
C HIS A 251 -8.07 6.12 10.27
N GLU A 252 -8.41 6.98 11.23
CA GLU A 252 -9.78 7.47 11.44
C GLU A 252 -10.29 8.27 10.24
N LYS A 253 -9.49 9.20 9.73
CA LYS A 253 -9.83 9.99 8.54
C LYS A 253 -9.98 9.11 7.31
N ALA A 254 -9.05 8.18 7.07
CA ALA A 254 -9.09 7.25 5.95
C ALA A 254 -10.30 6.34 6.00
N ALA A 255 -10.60 5.75 7.17
CA ALA A 255 -11.77 4.89 7.35
C ALA A 255 -13.06 5.62 6.96
N LYS A 256 -13.26 6.81 7.49
CA LYS A 256 -14.44 7.64 7.19
C LYS A 256 -14.52 8.02 5.71
N LEU A 257 -13.39 8.40 5.10
CA LEU A 257 -13.33 8.84 3.72
C LEU A 257 -13.63 7.68 2.75
N PHE A 258 -13.01 6.51 2.98
CA PHE A 258 -13.24 5.33 2.17
C PHE A 258 -14.67 4.79 2.32
N ASP A 259 -15.24 4.81 3.52
CA ASP A 259 -16.65 4.44 3.72
C ASP A 259 -17.58 5.33 2.90
N GLN A 260 -17.32 6.64 2.87
CA GLN A 260 -18.09 7.56 2.06
C GLN A 260 -17.91 7.28 0.56
N ALA A 261 -16.70 6.96 0.12
CA ALA A 261 -16.46 6.61 -1.28
C ALA A 261 -17.20 5.32 -1.70
N ILE A 262 -17.21 4.30 -0.85
CA ILE A 262 -17.99 3.07 -1.09
C ILE A 262 -19.49 3.36 -1.11
N ALA A 263 -19.98 4.22 -0.21
CA ALA A 263 -21.40 4.63 -0.21
C ALA A 263 -21.78 5.35 -1.50
N ASP A 264 -20.92 6.25 -2.01
CA ASP A 264 -21.14 6.94 -3.29
C ASP A 264 -21.15 5.96 -4.46
N ILE A 265 -20.20 5.03 -4.52
CA ILE A 265 -20.15 3.98 -5.57
C ILE A 265 -21.47 3.17 -5.55
N LYS A 266 -21.88 2.69 -4.39
CA LYS A 266 -23.13 1.91 -4.26
C LYS A 266 -24.36 2.73 -4.65
N GLN A 267 -24.38 4.03 -4.31
CA GLN A 267 -25.49 4.91 -4.68
C GLN A 267 -25.53 5.16 -6.20
N ILE A 268 -24.39 5.39 -6.83
CA ILE A 268 -24.29 5.55 -8.30
C ILE A 268 -24.79 4.28 -9.01
N GLN A 269 -24.32 3.11 -8.58
CA GLN A 269 -24.75 1.83 -9.15
C GLN A 269 -26.25 1.59 -8.97
N LYS A 270 -26.79 1.89 -7.78
CA LYS A 270 -28.21 1.79 -7.48
C LYS A 270 -29.03 2.73 -8.37
N ASP A 271 -28.62 3.97 -8.49
CA ASP A 271 -29.30 4.98 -9.32
C ASP A 271 -29.35 4.57 -10.79
N ALA A 272 -28.26 3.98 -11.31
CA ALA A 272 -28.21 3.48 -12.69
C ALA A 272 -29.11 2.23 -12.88
N ARG A 273 -29.04 1.28 -11.95
CA ARG A 273 -29.71 -0.02 -12.10
C ARG A 273 -31.22 0.03 -11.81
N GLU A 274 -31.62 0.82 -10.80
CA GLU A 274 -33.00 0.89 -10.33
C GLU A 274 -33.75 2.12 -10.87
N ASN A 275 -33.08 3.24 -11.09
CA ASN A 275 -33.69 4.52 -11.42
C ASN A 275 -33.42 5.00 -12.86
N GLY A 276 -32.63 4.24 -13.65
CA GLY A 276 -32.34 4.57 -15.06
C GLY A 276 -31.50 5.85 -15.23
N LYS A 277 -30.71 6.26 -14.22
CA LYS A 277 -29.76 7.37 -14.37
C LYS A 277 -28.54 6.93 -15.19
N TYR A 278 -27.85 7.89 -15.76
CA TYR A 278 -26.61 7.71 -16.55
C TYR A 278 -26.78 6.89 -17.83
N GLU A 279 -28.01 6.75 -18.38
CA GLU A 279 -28.28 5.92 -19.56
C GLU A 279 -27.88 6.62 -20.88
N ASP A 280 -28.07 7.92 -21.03
CA ASP A 280 -27.89 8.67 -22.31
C ASP A 280 -26.50 9.28 -22.46
N GLY A 281 -25.45 8.62 -21.95
CA GLY A 281 -24.06 9.13 -22.02
C GLY A 281 -23.74 10.16 -20.95
N GLU A 282 -24.59 10.32 -19.95
CA GLU A 282 -24.29 11.08 -18.74
C GLU A 282 -23.18 10.37 -17.95
N ILE A 283 -22.15 11.10 -17.56
CA ILE A 283 -21.01 10.55 -16.81
C ILE A 283 -21.37 10.57 -15.31
N ALA A 284 -21.31 9.39 -14.68
CA ALA A 284 -21.47 9.29 -13.23
C ALA A 284 -20.28 9.94 -12.51
N PRO A 285 -20.51 10.72 -11.43
CA PRO A 285 -19.44 11.41 -10.70
C PRO A 285 -18.76 10.45 -9.72
N TRP A 286 -18.01 9.47 -10.26
CA TRP A 286 -17.29 8.49 -9.48
C TRP A 286 -16.28 9.15 -8.53
N PRO A 287 -16.11 8.66 -7.30
CA PRO A 287 -15.14 9.22 -6.36
C PRO A 287 -13.70 8.96 -6.82
N VAL A 288 -12.83 9.92 -6.58
CA VAL A 288 -11.37 9.77 -6.59
C VAL A 288 -10.81 10.28 -5.26
N ILE A 289 -9.89 9.51 -4.67
CA ILE A 289 -9.21 9.93 -3.43
C ILE A 289 -7.85 10.52 -3.80
N ILE A 290 -7.54 11.68 -3.25
CA ILE A 290 -6.21 12.30 -3.31
C ILE A 290 -5.61 12.15 -1.93
N ALA A 291 -4.65 11.24 -1.79
CA ALA A 291 -4.03 10.91 -0.51
C ALA A 291 -2.64 11.55 -0.42
N ARG A 292 -2.45 12.46 0.52
CA ARG A 292 -1.14 13.06 0.81
C ARG A 292 -0.44 12.25 1.88
N LEU A 293 0.28 11.20 1.44
CA LEU A 293 1.04 10.28 2.29
C LEU A 293 2.54 10.50 2.01
N PRO A 294 3.29 11.16 2.91
CA PRO A 294 4.66 11.58 2.65
C PRO A 294 5.57 10.43 2.22
N LYS A 295 6.48 10.68 1.29
CA LYS A 295 7.41 9.67 0.77
C LYS A 295 8.27 9.10 1.89
N GLY A 296 8.24 7.76 2.05
CA GLY A 296 8.99 7.08 3.11
C GLY A 296 8.42 7.25 4.51
N TRP A 297 7.17 7.66 4.61
CA TRP A 297 6.39 7.88 5.83
C TRP A 297 6.54 6.76 6.86
N GLY A 298 6.79 7.15 8.11
CA GLY A 298 7.03 6.20 9.21
C GLY A 298 8.36 5.44 9.12
N GLY A 299 9.26 5.85 8.23
CA GLY A 299 10.61 5.32 8.10
C GLY A 299 11.67 6.17 8.84
N PRO A 300 12.96 5.97 8.50
CA PRO A 300 14.01 6.81 9.03
C PRO A 300 13.81 8.27 8.60
N THR A 301 13.89 9.20 9.56
CA THR A 301 13.67 10.62 9.30
C THR A 301 14.87 11.31 8.68
N HIS A 302 16.11 10.90 9.05
CA HIS A 302 17.37 11.49 8.58
C HIS A 302 18.41 10.41 8.31
N ASN A 303 19.33 10.69 7.36
CA ASN A 303 20.50 9.86 7.11
C ASN A 303 21.66 10.20 8.07
N ALA A 304 22.76 9.46 7.98
CA ALA A 304 23.97 9.67 8.81
C ALA A 304 24.58 11.08 8.72
N LYS A 305 24.24 11.86 7.70
CA LYS A 305 24.69 13.24 7.51
C LYS A 305 23.70 14.28 8.06
N GLY A 306 22.59 13.84 8.65
CA GLY A 306 21.51 14.72 9.12
C GLY A 306 20.63 15.27 8.00
N GLU A 307 20.70 14.73 6.78
CA GLU A 307 19.83 15.14 5.68
C GLU A 307 18.49 14.40 5.77
N PRO A 308 17.34 15.06 5.47
CA PRO A 308 16.03 14.43 5.56
C PRO A 308 15.88 13.26 4.58
N ILE A 309 15.36 12.15 5.06
CA ILE A 309 14.95 10.97 4.27
C ILE A 309 13.43 11.01 4.09
N GLU A 310 12.69 10.94 5.20
CA GLU A 310 11.23 11.03 5.18
C GLU A 310 10.80 12.36 4.53
N ASP A 311 9.70 12.31 3.77
CA ASP A 311 9.19 13.44 2.99
C ASP A 311 10.24 14.06 2.05
N SER A 312 11.11 13.20 1.49
CA SER A 312 12.11 13.62 0.51
C SER A 312 12.37 12.55 -0.54
N PHE A 313 13.03 12.95 -1.64
CA PHE A 313 13.46 12.02 -2.69
C PHE A 313 14.44 10.95 -2.19
N ARG A 314 15.13 11.17 -1.05
CA ARG A 314 16.12 10.23 -0.49
C ARG A 314 15.48 8.94 0.01
N ALA A 315 14.18 8.96 0.33
CA ALA A 315 13.42 7.75 0.68
C ALA A 315 13.14 6.84 -0.51
N HIS A 316 13.44 7.26 -1.76
CA HIS A 316 12.98 6.54 -2.95
C HIS A 316 13.41 5.07 -3.00
N GLN A 317 14.66 4.77 -2.64
CA GLN A 317 15.20 3.41 -2.68
C GLN A 317 15.49 2.88 -1.26
N VAL A 318 16.77 2.59 -1.00
CA VAL A 318 17.24 2.09 0.29
C VAL A 318 17.55 3.28 1.20
N PRO A 319 16.83 3.45 2.32
CA PRO A 319 16.90 4.70 3.09
C PRO A 319 18.15 4.82 3.98
N LEU A 320 18.85 3.72 4.29
CA LEU A 320 20.03 3.69 5.15
C LEU A 320 21.23 3.05 4.45
N ASP A 321 22.45 3.48 4.79
CA ASP A 321 23.69 2.91 4.31
C ASP A 321 24.12 1.69 5.16
N LEU A 322 23.21 0.71 5.32
CA LEU A 322 23.44 -0.52 6.07
C LEU A 322 23.64 -1.70 5.11
N LYS A 323 24.76 -2.43 5.26
CA LYS A 323 25.08 -3.63 4.48
C LYS A 323 26.05 -4.53 5.25
N GLN A 324 26.23 -5.78 4.84
CA GLN A 324 27.05 -6.76 5.56
C GLN A 324 28.47 -6.28 5.89
N GLY A 325 29.10 -5.50 5.04
CA GLY A 325 30.47 -4.92 5.25
C GLY A 325 30.50 -3.57 5.97
N ASP A 326 29.32 -3.00 6.28
CA ASP A 326 29.19 -1.70 6.93
C ASP A 326 27.94 -1.68 7.80
N LEU A 327 28.16 -1.75 9.10
CA LEU A 327 27.10 -1.74 10.13
C LEU A 327 27.00 -0.39 10.85
N SER A 328 27.54 0.67 10.28
CA SER A 328 27.59 2.00 10.92
C SER A 328 26.21 2.58 11.25
N GLN A 329 25.18 2.20 10.48
CA GLN A 329 23.78 2.60 10.71
C GLN A 329 22.90 1.46 11.24
N LEU A 330 23.49 0.48 11.93
CA LEU A 330 22.71 -0.62 12.51
C LEU A 330 21.77 -0.14 13.60
N GLN A 331 22.19 0.80 14.45
CA GLN A 331 21.36 1.31 15.54
C GLN A 331 20.13 2.06 14.98
N GLU A 332 20.31 2.91 13.97
CA GLU A 332 19.22 3.62 13.32
C GLU A 332 18.21 2.65 12.67
N PHE A 333 18.71 1.54 12.11
CA PHE A 333 17.86 0.49 11.58
C PHE A 333 17.08 -0.23 12.69
N GLU A 334 17.75 -0.59 13.79
CA GLU A 334 17.09 -1.24 14.94
C GLU A 334 16.04 -0.34 15.58
N ASP A 335 16.34 0.95 15.75
CA ASP A 335 15.40 1.94 16.29
C ASP A 335 14.18 2.11 15.37
N TRP A 336 14.41 2.19 14.06
CA TRP A 336 13.35 2.25 13.07
C TRP A 336 12.46 1.00 13.12
N MET A 337 13.03 -0.19 13.07
CA MET A 337 12.25 -1.43 13.13
C MET A 337 11.46 -1.55 14.45
N ASN A 338 12.07 -1.16 15.56
CA ASN A 338 11.43 -1.19 16.88
C ASN A 338 10.29 -0.17 17.01
N SER A 339 10.29 0.92 16.24
CA SER A 339 9.20 1.90 16.24
C SER A 339 7.84 1.29 15.84
N TYR A 340 7.85 0.21 15.05
CA TYR A 340 6.65 -0.57 14.71
C TYR A 340 6.16 -1.49 15.82
N LYS A 341 6.89 -1.58 16.96
CA LYS A 341 6.55 -2.40 18.13
C LYS A 341 6.28 -3.87 17.76
N PRO A 342 7.25 -4.57 17.18
CA PRO A 342 7.04 -5.92 16.65
C PRO A 342 6.59 -6.94 17.70
N ALA A 343 6.87 -6.75 18.98
CA ALA A 343 6.38 -7.60 20.07
C ALA A 343 4.85 -7.52 20.28
N GLU A 344 4.19 -6.46 19.79
CA GLU A 344 2.73 -6.37 19.76
C GLU A 344 2.13 -7.14 18.57
N LEU A 345 2.92 -7.45 17.55
CA LEU A 345 2.49 -7.97 16.25
C LEU A 345 2.78 -9.46 16.08
N PHE A 346 3.94 -9.90 16.57
CA PHE A 346 4.46 -11.26 16.40
C PHE A 346 4.73 -11.95 17.73
N ASN A 347 4.56 -13.26 17.73
CA ASN A 347 4.99 -14.14 18.81
C ASN A 347 6.50 -14.45 18.67
N ALA A 348 7.12 -14.97 19.75
CA ALA A 348 8.55 -15.29 19.72
C ALA A 348 8.93 -16.42 18.74
N ASP A 349 7.97 -17.24 18.32
CA ASP A 349 8.16 -18.26 17.29
C ASP A 349 8.01 -17.73 15.85
N GLY A 350 7.65 -16.45 15.71
CA GLY A 350 7.46 -15.78 14.42
C GLY A 350 6.04 -15.79 13.87
N SER A 351 5.12 -16.50 14.52
CA SER A 351 3.71 -16.45 14.15
C SER A 351 3.10 -15.06 14.45
N LEU A 352 2.08 -14.68 13.69
CA LEU A 352 1.30 -13.49 14.02
C LEU A 352 0.56 -13.65 15.35
N LYS A 353 0.36 -12.55 16.06
CA LYS A 353 -0.63 -12.51 17.13
C LYS A 353 -2.02 -12.76 16.55
N ASP A 354 -2.86 -13.51 17.26
CA ASP A 354 -4.21 -13.86 16.81
C ASP A 354 -5.02 -12.61 16.42
N GLU A 355 -4.88 -11.51 17.17
CA GLU A 355 -5.58 -10.25 16.94
C GLU A 355 -5.18 -9.58 15.61
N VAL A 356 -3.94 -9.81 15.16
CA VAL A 356 -3.44 -9.33 13.86
C VAL A 356 -3.88 -10.28 12.75
N ALA A 357 -3.73 -11.58 12.94
CA ALA A 357 -4.11 -12.61 11.97
C ALA A 357 -5.62 -12.58 11.63
N ASP A 358 -6.46 -12.33 12.62
CA ASP A 358 -7.93 -12.22 12.46
C ASP A 358 -8.37 -11.04 11.57
N PHE A 359 -7.48 -10.12 11.25
CA PHE A 359 -7.78 -8.98 10.40
C PHE A 359 -7.78 -9.32 8.91
N ALA A 360 -7.08 -10.37 8.49
CA ALA A 360 -7.07 -10.80 7.08
C ALA A 360 -8.50 -11.06 6.57
N PRO A 361 -8.87 -10.58 5.37
CA PRO A 361 -10.14 -10.96 4.75
C PRO A 361 -10.23 -12.47 4.56
N LYS A 362 -11.43 -13.02 4.74
CA LYS A 362 -11.71 -14.48 4.65
C LYS A 362 -12.42 -14.84 3.37
#